data_190d944dc579985530ac9013408a9da4
#
_entry.id   190d944dc579985530ac9013408a9da4
#
_cell.length_a   1.000
_cell.length_b   1.000
_cell.length_c   1.000
_cell.angle_alpha   90.00
_cell.angle_beta   90.00
_cell.angle_gamma   90.00
#
_symmetry.space_group_name_H-M   'P 1'
#
loop_
_entity.id
_entity.type
_entity.pdbx_description
1 polymer ?
#
loop_
_entity_poly.entity_id
_entity_poly.type
_entity_poly.pdbx_seq_one_letter_code
_entity_poly.pdbx_strand_id
1 'polypeptide(L)'
;GHGTTIGGVIVESGKFDWKKSGKFPQLTEPNPSYHGVSFADATPGAAFVTRIRAILLRDTGATLSPIHAFIFLQGLETLSLRVERHVENALKVVDFLNKHPKVEKVNHPSVSDDPSQQALYKKYFPNGGGSIFTFEIKGDAKTAQNFIDHLKLFSLLANVADVKSLVIHPASTTHAELNEAELADQGIKPNTIRLSIGTE
;
A
#
# COMPACT_ATOMS: atom_id res chain seq x y z
N GLY A 1 0.68 -9.13 -5.09
CA GLY A 1 0.18 -10.04 -6.10
C GLY A 1 0.97 -10.20 -7.35
N HIS A 2 0.25 -10.46 -8.41
CA HIS A 2 0.84 -10.69 -9.75
C HIS A 2 0.70 -9.48 -10.70
N GLY A 3 0.08 -8.40 -10.28
CA GLY A 3 -0.19 -7.22 -11.12
C GLY A 3 -1.15 -7.46 -12.28
N THR A 4 -1.88 -8.56 -12.28
CA THR A 4 -2.76 -8.97 -13.39
C THR A 4 -4.15 -8.36 -13.34
N THR A 5 -4.60 -7.92 -12.17
CA THR A 5 -5.87 -7.22 -11.98
C THR A 5 -5.83 -6.35 -10.74
N ILE A 6 -6.69 -5.35 -10.71
CA ILE A 6 -6.86 -4.44 -9.58
C ILE A 6 -8.30 -4.50 -9.11
N GLY A 7 -8.52 -4.46 -7.81
CA GLY A 7 -9.81 -4.38 -7.17
C GLY A 7 -9.72 -3.66 -5.84
N GLY A 8 -10.86 -3.47 -5.22
CA GLY A 8 -10.94 -2.83 -3.91
C GLY A 8 -12.06 -3.44 -3.08
N VAL A 9 -12.00 -3.17 -1.79
CA VAL A 9 -13.04 -3.53 -0.84
C VAL A 9 -13.37 -2.34 0.06
N ILE A 10 -14.64 -2.15 0.33
CA ILE A 10 -15.12 -1.15 1.29
C ILE A 10 -15.71 -1.89 2.48
N VAL A 11 -15.23 -1.58 3.67
CA VAL A 11 -15.68 -2.19 4.92
C VAL A 11 -16.25 -1.10 5.83
N GLU A 12 -17.48 -1.27 6.26
CA GLU A 12 -18.13 -0.38 7.22
C GLU A 12 -18.17 -1.04 8.59
N SER A 13 -17.76 -0.32 9.65
CA SER A 13 -17.73 -0.85 11.00
C SER A 13 -19.12 -1.02 11.62
N GLY A 14 -20.12 -0.31 11.11
CA GLY A 14 -21.46 -0.22 11.65
C GLY A 14 -21.59 0.55 12.97
N LYS A 15 -20.49 1.11 13.48
CA LYS A 15 -20.41 1.76 14.79
C LYS A 15 -20.43 3.30 14.74
N PHE A 16 -20.27 3.87 13.55
CA PHE A 16 -20.21 5.33 13.39
C PHE A 16 -21.62 5.92 13.44
N ASP A 17 -21.84 6.92 14.31
CA ASP A 17 -23.10 7.64 14.43
C ASP A 17 -23.17 8.75 13.39
N TRP A 18 -23.74 8.44 12.25
CA TRP A 18 -23.86 9.35 11.11
C TRP A 18 -24.69 10.60 11.47
N LYS A 19 -25.76 10.45 12.24
CA LYS A 19 -26.65 11.55 12.66
C LYS A 19 -25.96 12.50 13.61
N LYS A 20 -25.35 11.98 14.66
CA LYS A 20 -24.63 12.77 15.66
C LYS A 20 -23.47 13.57 15.04
N SER A 21 -22.84 13.04 14.00
CA SER A 21 -21.73 13.74 13.34
C SER A 21 -22.13 15.02 12.62
N GLY A 22 -23.38 15.13 12.13
CA GLY A 22 -23.92 16.28 11.39
C GLY A 22 -23.24 16.59 10.05
N LYS A 23 -22.27 15.76 9.61
CA LYS A 23 -21.41 16.06 8.45
C LYS A 23 -21.85 15.40 7.15
N PHE A 24 -22.80 14.47 7.18
CA PHE A 24 -23.12 13.59 6.05
C PHE A 24 -24.61 13.61 5.70
N PRO A 25 -25.17 14.74 5.23
CA PRO A 25 -26.60 14.86 4.94
C PRO A 25 -27.09 13.82 3.93
N GLN A 26 -26.24 13.44 2.97
CA GLN A 26 -26.56 12.39 1.97
C GLN A 26 -26.82 11.00 2.56
N LEU A 27 -26.48 10.77 3.84
CA LEU A 27 -26.78 9.52 4.55
C LEU A 27 -27.91 9.68 5.55
N THR A 28 -28.09 10.90 6.10
CA THR A 28 -28.99 11.16 7.23
C THR A 28 -30.30 11.83 6.84
N GLU A 29 -30.34 12.52 5.72
CA GLU A 29 -31.55 13.14 5.18
C GLU A 29 -32.29 12.22 4.20
N PRO A 30 -33.61 12.46 4.00
CA PRO A 30 -34.40 11.73 2.99
C PRO A 30 -33.81 11.92 1.58
N ASN A 31 -33.52 10.84 0.89
CA ASN A 31 -32.96 10.86 -0.46
C ASN A 31 -34.06 10.85 -1.52
N PRO A 32 -34.27 11.94 -2.31
CA PRO A 32 -35.32 12.02 -3.29
C PRO A 32 -35.20 10.99 -4.42
N SER A 33 -33.97 10.63 -4.81
CA SER A 33 -33.73 9.63 -5.86
C SER A 33 -33.93 8.20 -5.40
N TYR A 34 -34.14 7.98 -4.09
CA TYR A 34 -34.40 6.65 -3.51
C TYR A 34 -35.61 6.69 -2.56
N HIS A 35 -36.75 7.10 -3.09
CA HIS A 35 -38.06 7.10 -2.41
C HIS A 35 -38.11 7.87 -1.08
N GLY A 36 -37.28 8.87 -0.88
CA GLY A 36 -37.23 9.62 0.36
C GLY A 36 -36.60 8.88 1.55
N VAL A 37 -35.85 7.80 1.30
CA VAL A 37 -35.22 7.02 2.37
C VAL A 37 -34.02 7.76 2.95
N SER A 38 -33.93 7.82 4.28
CA SER A 38 -32.69 8.12 5.01
C SER A 38 -31.95 6.81 5.25
N PHE A 39 -30.72 6.69 4.70
CA PHE A 39 -29.94 5.46 4.83
C PHE A 39 -29.52 5.17 6.26
N ALA A 40 -29.24 6.23 7.04
CA ALA A 40 -28.90 6.08 8.45
C ALA A 40 -30.07 5.53 9.30
N ASP A 41 -31.32 5.78 8.89
CA ASP A 41 -32.51 5.24 9.57
C ASP A 41 -32.85 3.85 9.07
N ALA A 42 -32.80 3.64 7.77
CA ALA A 42 -33.18 2.37 7.16
C ALA A 42 -32.18 1.25 7.45
N THR A 43 -30.89 1.58 7.51
CA THR A 43 -29.81 0.62 7.72
C THR A 43 -28.72 1.18 8.63
N PRO A 44 -29.00 1.39 9.93
CA PRO A 44 -28.11 2.14 10.84
C PRO A 44 -26.71 1.54 10.97
N GLY A 45 -26.58 0.21 10.88
CA GLY A 45 -25.29 -0.49 10.92
C GLY A 45 -24.58 -0.62 9.56
N ALA A 46 -25.19 -0.15 8.45
CA ALA A 46 -24.68 -0.32 7.09
C ALA A 46 -25.08 0.83 6.16
N ALA A 47 -25.29 2.03 6.70
CA ALA A 47 -25.81 3.18 5.96
C ALA A 47 -24.95 3.56 4.76
N PHE A 48 -23.63 3.56 4.93
CA PHE A 48 -22.66 3.92 3.92
C PHE A 48 -22.63 2.92 2.76
N VAL A 49 -22.45 1.63 3.07
CA VAL A 49 -22.41 0.58 2.04
C VAL A 49 -23.76 0.38 1.36
N THR A 50 -24.88 0.58 2.09
CA THR A 50 -26.22 0.52 1.48
C THR A 50 -26.42 1.65 0.47
N ARG A 51 -26.02 2.88 0.80
CA ARG A 51 -26.07 4.00 -0.14
C ARG A 51 -25.19 3.77 -1.36
N ILE A 52 -24.00 3.22 -1.19
CA ILE A 52 -23.13 2.87 -2.32
C ILE A 52 -23.86 1.91 -3.26
N ARG A 53 -24.49 0.85 -2.73
CA ARG A 53 -25.22 -0.13 -3.53
C ARG A 53 -26.47 0.43 -4.17
N ALA A 54 -27.27 1.17 -3.41
CA ALA A 54 -28.56 1.70 -3.84
C ALA A 54 -28.45 2.85 -4.85
N ILE A 55 -27.39 3.64 -4.79
CA ILE A 55 -27.20 4.83 -5.62
C ILE A 55 -26.02 4.61 -6.57
N LEU A 56 -24.79 4.56 -6.05
CA LEU A 56 -23.59 4.59 -6.90
C LEU A 56 -23.49 3.35 -7.79
N LEU A 57 -23.63 2.17 -7.23
CA LEU A 57 -23.57 0.93 -8.01
C LEU A 57 -24.69 0.85 -9.04
N ARG A 58 -25.92 1.21 -8.64
CA ARG A 58 -27.07 1.22 -9.54
C ARG A 58 -26.88 2.19 -10.70
N ASP A 59 -26.41 3.41 -10.42
CA ASP A 59 -26.36 4.49 -11.39
C ASP A 59 -25.12 4.40 -12.31
N THR A 60 -23.99 3.91 -11.80
CA THR A 60 -22.73 3.82 -12.55
C THR A 60 -22.42 2.43 -13.07
N GLY A 61 -22.99 1.38 -12.49
CA GLY A 61 -22.68 -0.01 -12.81
C GLY A 61 -21.26 -0.44 -12.38
N ALA A 62 -20.56 0.36 -11.57
CA ALA A 62 -19.18 0.12 -11.17
C ALA A 62 -19.08 -1.06 -10.19
N THR A 63 -18.90 -2.26 -10.72
CA THR A 63 -18.74 -3.49 -9.94
C THR A 63 -17.54 -4.29 -10.41
N LEU A 64 -17.01 -5.15 -9.54
CA LEU A 64 -15.90 -6.04 -9.87
C LEU A 64 -16.35 -7.09 -10.89
N SER A 65 -15.54 -7.29 -11.95
CA SER A 65 -15.76 -8.38 -12.91
C SER A 65 -15.67 -9.74 -12.20
N PRO A 66 -16.56 -10.70 -12.52
CA PRO A 66 -16.47 -12.06 -11.99
C PRO A 66 -15.13 -12.75 -12.28
N ILE A 67 -14.50 -12.47 -13.41
CA ILE A 67 -13.17 -13.00 -13.76
C ILE A 67 -12.12 -12.42 -12.82
N HIS A 68 -12.17 -11.12 -12.53
CA HIS A 68 -11.24 -10.50 -11.55
C HIS A 68 -11.47 -11.06 -10.14
N ALA A 69 -12.73 -11.29 -9.74
CA ALA A 69 -13.03 -11.93 -8.46
C ALA A 69 -12.45 -13.35 -8.38
N PHE A 70 -12.54 -14.13 -9.45
CA PHE A 70 -11.95 -15.46 -9.55
C PHE A 70 -10.42 -15.40 -9.41
N ILE A 71 -9.75 -14.47 -10.11
CA ILE A 71 -8.28 -14.28 -10.00
C ILE A 71 -7.89 -13.93 -8.55
N PHE A 72 -8.66 -13.08 -7.87
CA PHE A 72 -8.38 -12.76 -6.47
C PHE A 72 -8.57 -13.95 -5.53
N LEU A 73 -9.63 -14.73 -5.72
CA LEU A 73 -9.85 -15.94 -4.92
C LEU A 73 -8.70 -16.93 -5.09
N GLN A 74 -8.26 -17.17 -6.33
CA GLN A 74 -7.07 -18.00 -6.60
C GLN A 74 -5.82 -17.45 -5.90
N GLY A 75 -5.61 -16.13 -5.98
CA GLY A 75 -4.47 -15.49 -5.33
C GLY A 75 -4.48 -15.58 -3.80
N LEU A 76 -5.67 -15.60 -3.18
CA LEU A 76 -5.82 -15.71 -1.73
C LEU A 76 -5.40 -17.09 -1.19
N GLU A 77 -5.58 -18.16 -1.95
CA GLU A 77 -5.24 -19.53 -1.52
C GLU A 77 -3.77 -19.68 -1.11
N THR A 78 -2.87 -18.93 -1.76
CA THR A 78 -1.42 -19.00 -1.50
C THR A 78 -0.85 -17.71 -0.91
N LEU A 79 -1.71 -16.78 -0.46
CA LEU A 79 -1.27 -15.47 0.00
C LEU A 79 -0.35 -15.57 1.23
N SER A 80 -0.69 -16.38 2.22
CA SER A 80 0.13 -16.56 3.43
C SER A 80 1.52 -17.08 3.10
N LEU A 81 1.61 -18.08 2.25
CA LEU A 81 2.88 -18.67 1.81
C LEU A 81 3.78 -17.63 1.09
N ARG A 82 3.16 -16.81 0.24
CA ARG A 82 3.90 -15.75 -0.46
C ARG A 82 4.37 -14.66 0.51
N VAL A 83 3.49 -14.20 1.40
CA VAL A 83 3.84 -13.13 2.37
C VAL A 83 4.95 -13.59 3.30
N GLU A 84 4.91 -14.81 3.81
CA GLU A 84 5.99 -15.38 4.62
C GLU A 84 7.33 -15.38 3.87
N ARG A 85 7.35 -15.81 2.61
CA ARG A 85 8.54 -15.80 1.78
C ARG A 85 9.02 -14.37 1.47
N HIS A 86 8.12 -13.46 1.15
CA HIS A 86 8.45 -12.04 0.95
C HIS A 86 9.15 -11.44 2.18
N VAL A 87 8.60 -11.68 3.38
CA VAL A 87 9.16 -11.16 4.63
C VAL A 87 10.52 -11.77 4.92
N GLU A 88 10.68 -13.09 4.76
CA GLU A 88 11.96 -13.78 4.95
C GLU A 88 13.04 -13.18 4.04
N ASN A 89 12.73 -13.04 2.75
CA ASN A 89 13.66 -12.48 1.78
C ASN A 89 13.98 -11.00 2.07
N ALA A 90 12.95 -10.21 2.42
CA ALA A 90 13.12 -8.80 2.74
C ALA A 90 14.07 -8.59 3.94
N LEU A 91 13.91 -9.38 5.01
CA LEU A 91 14.78 -9.27 6.17
C LEU A 91 16.24 -9.62 5.86
N LYS A 92 16.49 -10.58 4.97
CA LYS A 92 17.86 -10.91 4.49
C LYS A 92 18.46 -9.73 3.70
N VAL A 93 17.67 -9.10 2.83
CA VAL A 93 18.12 -7.94 2.04
C VAL A 93 18.33 -6.72 2.93
N VAL A 94 17.44 -6.47 3.90
CA VAL A 94 17.59 -5.41 4.90
C VAL A 94 18.88 -5.57 5.70
N ASP A 95 19.15 -6.77 6.20
CA ASP A 95 20.39 -7.05 6.96
C ASP A 95 21.64 -6.82 6.11
N PHE A 96 21.63 -7.30 4.87
CA PHE A 96 22.73 -7.08 3.93
C PHE A 96 22.97 -5.59 3.66
N LEU A 97 21.92 -4.85 3.31
CA LEU A 97 22.02 -3.43 2.98
C LEU A 97 22.42 -2.59 4.21
N ASN A 98 21.91 -2.91 5.39
CA ASN A 98 22.21 -2.18 6.62
C ASN A 98 23.70 -2.29 7.03
N LYS A 99 24.38 -3.35 6.59
CA LYS A 99 25.81 -3.57 6.84
C LYS A 99 26.70 -3.13 5.66
N HIS A 100 26.09 -2.76 4.53
CA HIS A 100 26.86 -2.52 3.33
C HIS A 100 27.55 -1.13 3.32
N PRO A 101 28.86 -1.03 3.04
CA PRO A 101 29.61 0.22 3.18
C PRO A 101 29.18 1.36 2.24
N LYS A 102 28.52 1.02 1.12
CA LYS A 102 27.96 2.01 0.15
C LYS A 102 26.52 2.42 0.47
N VAL A 103 25.90 1.89 1.51
CA VAL A 103 24.56 2.29 1.95
C VAL A 103 24.71 3.31 3.08
N GLU A 104 23.93 4.37 3.00
CA GLU A 104 23.87 5.43 4.02
C GLU A 104 22.85 5.09 5.10
N LYS A 105 21.66 4.63 4.68
CA LYS A 105 20.56 4.34 5.59
C LYS A 105 19.60 3.31 4.96
N VAL A 106 19.03 2.46 5.80
CA VAL A 106 17.92 1.58 5.43
C VAL A 106 16.67 2.00 6.21
N ASN A 107 15.59 2.30 5.50
CA ASN A 107 14.31 2.72 6.08
C ASN A 107 13.39 1.51 6.21
N HIS A 108 13.70 0.62 7.15
CA HIS A 108 12.86 -0.52 7.52
C HIS A 108 12.74 -0.58 9.05
N PRO A 109 11.55 -0.83 9.61
CA PRO A 109 11.33 -0.73 11.06
C PRO A 109 12.14 -1.74 11.89
N SER A 110 12.58 -2.86 11.29
CA SER A 110 13.43 -3.84 12.01
C SER A 110 14.82 -3.32 12.35
N VAL A 111 15.32 -2.30 11.66
CA VAL A 111 16.64 -1.69 11.85
C VAL A 111 16.55 -0.23 12.29
N SER A 112 15.40 0.20 12.80
CA SER A 112 15.21 1.55 13.32
C SER A 112 16.00 1.73 14.62
N ASP A 113 16.69 2.86 14.77
CA ASP A 113 17.37 3.25 16.01
C ASP A 113 16.42 3.85 17.06
N ASP A 114 15.17 4.16 16.68
CA ASP A 114 14.15 4.69 17.57
C ASP A 114 13.49 3.58 18.40
N PRO A 115 13.65 3.58 19.76
CA PRO A 115 13.05 2.56 20.61
C PRO A 115 11.52 2.50 20.52
N SER A 116 10.86 3.62 20.24
CA SER A 116 9.40 3.67 20.08
C SER A 116 8.95 2.93 18.82
N GLN A 117 9.65 3.11 17.72
CA GLN A 117 9.41 2.41 16.47
C GLN A 117 9.70 0.91 16.60
N GLN A 118 10.75 0.54 17.31
CA GLN A 118 11.04 -0.87 17.61
C GLN A 118 9.94 -1.53 18.45
N ALA A 119 9.41 -0.82 19.44
CA ALA A 119 8.32 -1.33 20.28
C ALA A 119 7.03 -1.54 19.44
N LEU A 120 6.70 -0.58 18.57
CA LEU A 120 5.56 -0.70 17.66
C LEU A 120 5.76 -1.82 16.64
N TYR A 121 6.96 -1.95 16.08
CA TYR A 121 7.29 -3.04 15.18
C TYR A 121 7.08 -4.41 15.82
N LYS A 122 7.62 -4.64 17.01
CA LYS A 122 7.44 -5.89 17.75
C LYS A 122 5.96 -6.16 18.09
N LYS A 123 5.21 -5.11 18.40
CA LYS A 123 3.79 -5.23 18.75
C LYS A 123 2.90 -5.59 17.55
N TYR A 124 3.11 -4.94 16.40
CA TYR A 124 2.22 -5.05 15.27
C TYR A 124 2.71 -6.02 14.19
N PHE A 125 3.99 -6.32 14.16
CA PHE A 125 4.61 -7.19 13.17
C PHE A 125 5.43 -8.32 13.80
N PRO A 126 4.81 -9.18 14.61
CA PRO A 126 5.54 -10.25 15.31
C PRO A 126 6.21 -11.25 14.36
N ASN A 127 5.69 -11.36 13.12
CA ASN A 127 6.20 -12.25 12.07
C ASN A 127 6.97 -11.50 10.96
N GLY A 128 7.35 -10.25 11.21
CA GLY A 128 8.06 -9.40 10.24
C GLY A 128 7.20 -8.37 9.52
N GLY A 129 7.81 -7.29 9.06
CA GLY A 129 7.17 -6.03 8.66
C GLY A 129 6.97 -5.83 7.17
N GLY A 130 6.60 -6.87 6.42
CA GLY A 130 6.34 -6.74 5.00
C GLY A 130 7.61 -6.81 4.14
N SER A 131 7.50 -6.42 2.87
CA SER A 131 8.56 -6.63 1.87
C SER A 131 8.91 -5.37 1.06
N ILE A 132 8.29 -4.25 1.38
CA ILE A 132 8.56 -2.97 0.71
C ILE A 132 9.26 -2.04 1.69
N PHE A 133 10.39 -1.51 1.26
CA PHE A 133 11.15 -0.54 2.04
C PHE A 133 12.02 0.33 1.13
N THR A 134 12.63 1.37 1.68
CA THR A 134 13.59 2.21 0.98
C THR A 134 14.95 2.14 1.63
N PHE A 135 15.97 2.46 0.85
CA PHE A 135 17.30 2.72 1.36
C PHE A 135 17.95 3.87 0.60
N GLU A 136 18.95 4.46 1.19
CA GLU A 136 19.73 5.56 0.64
C GLU A 136 21.12 5.05 0.31
N ILE A 137 21.51 5.09 -0.98
CA ILE A 137 22.86 4.74 -1.42
C ILE A 137 23.78 5.96 -1.24
N LYS A 138 25.03 5.76 -0.82
CA LYS A 138 26.01 6.85 -0.75
C LYS A 138 26.29 7.40 -2.13
N GLY A 139 25.96 8.67 -2.36
CA GLY A 139 26.12 9.36 -3.62
C GLY A 139 24.91 10.22 -3.97
N ASP A 140 24.72 10.46 -5.24
CA ASP A 140 23.68 11.30 -5.80
C ASP A 140 22.59 10.49 -6.55
N ALA A 141 21.65 11.20 -7.18
CA ALA A 141 20.61 10.61 -8.01
C ALA A 141 21.18 9.74 -9.15
N LYS A 142 22.30 10.17 -9.76
CA LYS A 142 22.94 9.43 -10.83
C LYS A 142 23.51 8.10 -10.34
N THR A 143 24.07 8.10 -9.13
CA THR A 143 24.55 6.88 -8.45
C THR A 143 23.40 5.90 -8.22
N ALA A 144 22.24 6.38 -7.74
CA ALA A 144 21.07 5.57 -7.52
C ALA A 144 20.53 4.95 -8.84
N GLN A 145 20.43 5.76 -9.89
CA GLN A 145 20.01 5.29 -11.22
C GLN A 145 20.98 4.25 -11.79
N ASN A 146 22.29 4.53 -11.73
CA ASN A 146 23.29 3.57 -12.18
C ASN A 146 23.24 2.24 -11.42
N PHE A 147 22.96 2.26 -10.12
CA PHE A 147 22.76 1.05 -9.34
C PHE A 147 21.58 0.25 -9.90
N ILE A 148 20.43 0.89 -10.12
CA ILE A 148 19.22 0.26 -10.65
C ILE A 148 19.47 -0.36 -12.02
N ASP A 149 20.13 0.37 -12.92
CA ASP A 149 20.41 -0.08 -14.29
C ASP A 149 21.30 -1.33 -14.36
N HIS A 150 22.07 -1.62 -13.32
CA HIS A 150 22.93 -2.80 -13.23
C HIS A 150 22.28 -4.01 -12.56
N LEU A 151 21.07 -3.86 -12.01
CA LEU A 151 20.35 -4.99 -11.40
C LEU A 151 19.85 -5.95 -12.48
N LYS A 152 19.96 -7.26 -12.20
CA LYS A 152 19.54 -8.32 -13.12
C LYS A 152 18.26 -9.04 -12.67
N LEU A 153 18.10 -9.21 -11.36
CA LEU A 153 16.93 -9.88 -10.78
C LEU A 153 15.75 -8.93 -10.65
N PHE A 154 16.01 -7.70 -10.19
CA PHE A 154 14.98 -6.71 -9.93
C PHE A 154 14.50 -6.06 -11.23
N SER A 155 13.21 -6.02 -11.45
CA SER A 155 12.60 -5.29 -12.57
C SER A 155 12.31 -3.85 -12.16
N LEU A 156 12.60 -2.89 -13.06
CA LEU A 156 12.23 -1.49 -12.88
C LEU A 156 10.72 -1.34 -13.13
N LEU A 157 9.95 -1.41 -12.07
CA LEU A 157 8.49 -1.33 -12.10
C LEU A 157 7.95 -0.87 -10.76
N ALA A 158 6.95 0.02 -10.78
CA ALA A 158 6.22 0.43 -9.58
C ALA A 158 5.03 -0.50 -9.33
N ASN A 159 5.09 -1.29 -8.27
CA ASN A 159 3.97 -2.09 -7.77
C ASN A 159 4.13 -2.32 -6.26
N VAL A 160 3.12 -2.85 -5.62
CA VAL A 160 3.10 -3.16 -4.18
C VAL A 160 2.99 -4.66 -3.99
N ALA A 161 3.97 -5.26 -3.31
CA ALA A 161 4.00 -6.68 -2.95
C ALA A 161 3.78 -7.60 -4.16
N ASP A 162 4.43 -7.31 -5.28
CA ASP A 162 4.46 -8.21 -6.43
C ASP A 162 5.21 -9.50 -6.06
N VAL A 163 4.86 -10.60 -6.69
CA VAL A 163 5.55 -11.87 -6.52
C VAL A 163 7.01 -11.81 -6.98
N LYS A 164 7.33 -10.89 -7.91
CA LYS A 164 8.69 -10.61 -8.38
C LYS A 164 9.32 -9.47 -7.60
N SER A 165 10.65 -9.49 -7.53
CA SER A 165 11.42 -8.39 -6.95
C SER A 165 11.43 -7.19 -7.88
N LEU A 166 11.03 -6.04 -7.35
CA LEU A 166 10.90 -4.78 -8.08
C LEU A 166 11.73 -3.69 -7.44
N VAL A 167 12.17 -2.73 -8.26
CA VAL A 167 12.93 -1.57 -7.83
C VAL A 167 12.41 -0.32 -8.53
N ILE A 168 12.41 0.81 -7.84
CA ILE A 168 12.25 2.13 -8.46
C ILE A 168 13.18 3.16 -7.81
N HIS A 169 13.43 4.24 -8.56
CA HIS A 169 13.97 5.50 -8.06
C HIS A 169 12.79 6.47 -7.85
N PRO A 170 12.26 6.64 -6.63
CA PRO A 170 11.01 7.38 -6.41
C PRO A 170 11.03 8.79 -7.00
N ALA A 171 12.10 9.55 -6.79
CA ALA A 171 12.22 10.93 -7.23
C ALA A 171 12.12 11.13 -8.76
N SER A 172 12.51 10.14 -9.57
CA SER A 172 12.41 10.24 -11.04
C SER A 172 11.30 9.38 -11.65
N THR A 173 10.49 8.70 -10.85
CA THR A 173 9.41 7.82 -11.32
C THR A 173 8.08 8.19 -10.68
N THR A 174 7.71 7.55 -9.57
CA THR A 174 6.39 7.74 -8.92
C THR A 174 6.17 9.12 -8.31
N HIS A 175 7.22 9.90 -8.09
CA HIS A 175 7.19 11.24 -7.50
C HIS A 175 7.87 12.29 -8.39
N ALA A 176 7.98 12.02 -9.70
CA ALA A 176 8.67 12.89 -10.65
C ALA A 176 7.99 14.27 -10.85
N GLU A 177 6.73 14.41 -10.43
CA GLU A 177 5.99 15.67 -10.47
C GLU A 177 6.30 16.59 -9.29
N LEU A 178 6.95 16.08 -8.23
CA LEU A 178 7.26 16.85 -7.03
C LEU A 178 8.57 17.60 -7.18
N ASN A 179 8.61 18.80 -6.61
CA ASN A 179 9.86 19.57 -6.50
C ASN A 179 10.71 19.06 -5.31
N GLU A 180 11.95 19.56 -5.19
CA GLU A 180 12.90 19.13 -4.16
C GLU A 180 12.39 19.32 -2.72
N ALA A 181 11.67 20.41 -2.46
CA ALA A 181 11.12 20.68 -1.13
C ALA A 181 9.98 19.71 -0.77
N GLU A 182 9.11 19.42 -1.72
CA GLU A 182 8.02 18.44 -1.57
C GLU A 182 8.55 17.02 -1.41
N LEU A 183 9.61 16.64 -2.15
CA LEU A 183 10.27 15.36 -1.97
C LEU A 183 10.89 15.23 -0.57
N ALA A 184 11.57 16.29 -0.11
CA ALA A 184 12.18 16.34 1.23
C ALA A 184 11.14 16.23 2.35
N ASP A 185 9.98 16.89 2.20
CA ASP A 185 8.86 16.80 3.14
C ASP A 185 8.31 15.36 3.27
N GLN A 186 8.35 14.60 2.17
CA GLN A 186 7.99 13.18 2.15
C GLN A 186 9.14 12.24 2.54
N GLY A 187 10.30 12.78 2.91
CA GLY A 187 11.49 12.01 3.28
C GLY A 187 12.15 11.30 2.09
N ILE A 188 11.93 11.75 0.87
CA ILE A 188 12.53 11.21 -0.36
C ILE A 188 13.75 12.06 -0.72
N LYS A 189 14.92 11.46 -0.66
CA LYS A 189 16.17 12.09 -1.10
C LYS A 189 16.51 11.72 -2.56
N PRO A 190 17.38 12.48 -3.23
CA PRO A 190 17.82 12.16 -4.59
C PRO A 190 18.48 10.78 -4.75
N ASN A 191 19.06 10.24 -3.67
CA ASN A 191 19.72 8.93 -3.64
C ASN A 191 18.83 7.83 -3.02
N THR A 192 17.52 8.08 -2.83
CA THR A 192 16.57 7.10 -2.30
C THR A 192 16.19 6.08 -3.36
N ILE A 193 16.27 4.81 -3.01
CA ILE A 193 15.84 3.66 -3.82
C ILE A 193 14.75 2.91 -3.05
N ARG A 194 13.66 2.54 -3.72
CA ARG A 194 12.61 1.68 -3.15
C ARG A 194 12.70 0.29 -3.73
N LEU A 195 12.70 -0.69 -2.84
CA LEU A 195 12.63 -2.11 -3.19
C LEU A 195 11.26 -2.69 -2.80
N SER A 196 10.75 -3.58 -3.62
CA SER A 196 9.67 -4.50 -3.32
C SER A 196 10.22 -5.91 -3.52
N ILE A 197 10.49 -6.61 -2.43
CA ILE A 197 11.17 -7.90 -2.46
C ILE A 197 10.19 -9.01 -2.83
N GLY A 198 10.53 -9.82 -3.82
CA GLY A 198 9.74 -10.92 -4.32
C GLY A 198 9.94 -12.22 -3.55
N THR A 199 9.45 -13.30 -4.15
CA THR A 199 9.54 -14.66 -3.59
C THR A 199 10.76 -15.45 -4.10
N GLU A 200 11.44 -14.95 -5.11
CA GLU A 200 12.65 -15.55 -5.72
C GLU A 200 13.94 -15.32 -4.93
#